data_54c771e1d9c0d29d9b00caf254428412
#
_entry.id   54c771e1d9c0d29d9b00caf254428412
#
_cell.length_a   1.000
_cell.length_b   1.000
_cell.length_c   1.000
_cell.angle_alpha   90.00
_cell.angle_beta   90.00
_cell.angle_gamma   90.00
#
_symmetry.space_group_name_H-M   'P 1'
#
loop_
_entity.id
_entity.type
_entity.pdbx_description
1 polymer ?
#
loop_
_entity_poly.entity_id
_entity_poly.type
_entity_poly.pdbx_seq_one_letter_code
_entity_poly.pdbx_strand_id
1 'polypeptide(L)'
;MTETDRTDPIPGVHVAPVTAWFEANVAGVVPPLTFDLIAGGRSNLTFRVDDAAGASWVLRRPPMGHVLATAHDMGREHRIIAALAPTDVPVPRAVGICTDPEVNDAPFYVMEHIEGQIPSDNPPYPTEGFVKDASPAQREAMWWSGLEAMARLHRLDWKKAG
;
A
#
# COMPACT_ATOMS: atom_id res chain seq x y z
N MET A 1 -6.24 -20.82 -24.71
CA MET A 1 -5.37 -19.79 -24.07
C MET A 1 -5.13 -20.27 -22.67
N THR A 2 -3.91 -20.65 -22.40
CA THR A 2 -3.46 -21.38 -21.20
C THR A 2 -3.50 -20.47 -19.99
N GLU A 3 -4.33 -20.86 -19.04
CA GLU A 3 -4.33 -20.40 -17.65
C GLU A 3 -2.92 -20.63 -17.09
N THR A 4 -2.17 -19.55 -16.84
CA THR A 4 -0.82 -19.62 -16.29
C THR A 4 -0.98 -19.94 -14.82
N ASP A 5 -0.87 -21.23 -14.49
CA ASP A 5 -0.65 -21.72 -13.13
C ASP A 5 0.68 -21.10 -12.63
N ARG A 6 0.62 -19.96 -11.94
CA ARG A 6 1.77 -19.34 -11.26
C ARG A 6 2.04 -20.11 -9.98
N THR A 7 2.71 -21.23 -10.11
CA THR A 7 3.21 -22.05 -8.99
C THR A 7 4.53 -21.54 -8.40
N ASP A 8 5.10 -20.46 -8.93
CA ASP A 8 6.31 -19.87 -8.35
C ASP A 8 6.00 -19.13 -7.04
N PRO A 9 6.79 -19.36 -5.98
CA PRO A 9 6.57 -18.69 -4.71
C PRO A 9 6.71 -17.19 -4.88
N ILE A 10 5.73 -16.43 -4.39
CA ILE A 10 5.78 -14.96 -4.39
C ILE A 10 6.73 -14.53 -3.27
N PRO A 11 7.91 -13.94 -3.59
CA PRO A 11 8.87 -13.58 -2.57
C PRO A 11 8.25 -12.67 -1.50
N GLY A 12 8.25 -13.11 -0.25
CA GLY A 12 7.72 -12.34 0.88
C GLY A 12 6.23 -12.52 1.14
N VAL A 13 5.51 -13.42 0.45
CA VAL A 13 4.11 -13.73 0.75
C VAL A 13 3.90 -15.24 0.88
N HIS A 14 3.44 -15.67 2.04
CA HIS A 14 2.94 -17.01 2.27
C HIS A 14 1.46 -17.07 1.86
N VAL A 15 1.21 -17.38 0.59
CA VAL A 15 -0.11 -17.20 -0.04
C VAL A 15 -1.25 -17.82 0.77
N ALA A 16 -1.13 -19.11 1.17
CA ALA A 16 -2.22 -19.80 1.86
C ALA A 16 -2.52 -19.22 3.26
N PRO A 17 -1.54 -19.02 4.18
CA PRO A 17 -1.82 -18.41 5.48
C PRO A 17 -2.28 -16.94 5.38
N VAL A 18 -1.72 -16.16 4.44
CA VAL A 18 -2.15 -14.78 4.22
C VAL A 18 -3.58 -14.73 3.67
N THR A 19 -3.95 -15.62 2.75
CA THR A 19 -5.34 -15.74 2.27
C THR A 19 -6.29 -16.05 3.42
N ALA A 20 -5.97 -17.03 4.27
CA ALA A 20 -6.76 -17.36 5.44
C ALA A 20 -6.92 -16.17 6.42
N TRP A 21 -5.85 -15.39 6.59
CA TRP A 21 -5.92 -14.16 7.38
C TRP A 21 -6.87 -13.13 6.74
N PHE A 22 -6.83 -12.95 5.42
CA PHE A 22 -7.76 -12.07 4.71
C PHE A 22 -9.20 -12.51 4.91
N GLU A 23 -9.52 -13.80 4.76
CA GLU A 23 -10.86 -14.34 4.96
C GLU A 23 -11.40 -14.08 6.37
N ALA A 24 -10.53 -14.12 7.38
CA ALA A 24 -10.91 -13.89 8.77
C ALA A 24 -11.04 -12.41 9.16
N ASN A 25 -10.33 -11.50 8.47
CA ASN A 25 -10.17 -10.10 8.91
C ASN A 25 -10.67 -9.05 7.91
N VAL A 26 -10.90 -9.41 6.66
CA VAL A 26 -11.34 -8.47 5.60
C VAL A 26 -12.75 -8.84 5.15
N ALA A 27 -13.71 -7.97 5.44
CA ALA A 27 -15.10 -8.24 5.11
C ALA A 27 -15.32 -8.33 3.59
N GLY A 28 -16.01 -9.40 3.17
CA GLY A 28 -16.46 -9.59 1.81
C GLY A 28 -15.39 -10.07 0.82
N VAL A 29 -14.21 -10.46 1.30
CA VAL A 29 -13.17 -11.03 0.45
C VAL A 29 -13.60 -12.37 -0.15
N VAL A 30 -13.28 -12.60 -1.41
CA VAL A 30 -13.64 -13.81 -2.17
C VAL A 30 -12.37 -14.46 -2.74
N PRO A 31 -11.84 -15.54 -2.14
CA PRO A 31 -10.68 -16.25 -2.70
C PRO A 31 -10.97 -16.89 -4.08
N PRO A 32 -9.92 -17.19 -4.88
CA PRO A 32 -8.50 -17.04 -4.56
C PRO A 32 -8.02 -15.59 -4.62
N LEU A 33 -6.94 -15.30 -3.86
CA LEU A 33 -6.25 -14.01 -3.91
C LEU A 33 -5.03 -14.09 -4.83
N THR A 34 -4.80 -13.02 -5.57
CA THR A 34 -3.55 -12.79 -6.31
C THR A 34 -2.75 -11.68 -5.66
N PHE A 35 -1.42 -11.75 -5.77
CA PHE A 35 -0.50 -10.80 -5.15
C PHE A 35 0.50 -10.33 -6.20
N ASP A 36 0.45 -9.04 -6.53
CA ASP A 36 1.36 -8.43 -7.49
C ASP A 36 2.24 -7.40 -6.79
N LEU A 37 3.57 -7.58 -6.87
CA LEU A 37 4.52 -6.65 -6.28
C LEU A 37 4.45 -5.31 -7.00
N ILE A 38 4.16 -4.23 -6.29
CA ILE A 38 4.16 -2.87 -6.84
C ILE A 38 5.62 -2.44 -7.03
N ALA A 39 6.02 -2.17 -8.28
CA ALA A 39 7.36 -1.73 -8.62
C ALA A 39 7.67 -0.37 -8.00
N GLY A 40 8.93 -0.19 -7.52
CA GLY A 40 9.43 1.11 -7.02
C GLY A 40 9.67 1.19 -5.52
N GLY A 41 9.21 0.23 -4.70
CA GLY A 41 9.50 0.18 -3.27
C GLY A 41 10.93 -0.29 -2.99
N ARG A 42 11.81 0.61 -2.50
CA ARG A 42 13.21 0.26 -2.17
C ARG A 42 13.40 -0.20 -0.73
N SER A 43 12.43 0.02 0.15
CA SER A 43 12.55 -0.28 1.57
C SER A 43 11.54 -1.35 2.03
N ASN A 44 10.25 -1.11 1.91
CA ASN A 44 9.21 -2.07 2.25
C ASN A 44 8.66 -2.75 0.99
N LEU A 45 8.29 -4.02 1.09
CA LEU A 45 7.55 -4.70 0.03
C LEU A 45 6.08 -4.28 0.09
N THR A 46 5.54 -3.91 -1.06
CA THR A 46 4.16 -3.46 -1.20
C THR A 46 3.53 -4.25 -2.33
N PHE A 47 2.44 -4.95 -2.03
CA PHE A 47 1.73 -5.81 -2.97
C PHE A 47 0.33 -5.26 -3.21
N ARG A 48 -0.10 -5.25 -4.46
CA ARG A 48 -1.51 -5.22 -4.79
C ARG A 48 -2.07 -6.62 -4.54
N VAL A 49 -3.22 -6.68 -3.91
CA VAL A 49 -3.94 -7.93 -3.61
C VAL A 49 -5.31 -7.82 -4.26
N ASP A 50 -5.59 -8.69 -5.22
CA ASP A 50 -6.89 -8.75 -5.89
C ASP A 50 -7.60 -10.05 -5.52
N ASP A 51 -8.91 -10.00 -5.36
CA ASP A 51 -9.74 -11.16 -5.10
C ASP A 51 -10.51 -11.62 -6.36
N ALA A 52 -11.16 -12.77 -6.27
CA ALA A 52 -11.94 -13.32 -7.38
C ALA A 52 -13.20 -12.51 -7.74
N ALA A 53 -13.66 -11.61 -6.85
CA ALA A 53 -14.79 -10.72 -7.09
C ALA A 53 -14.37 -9.37 -7.71
N GLY A 54 -13.07 -9.11 -7.85
CA GLY A 54 -12.52 -7.87 -8.42
C GLY A 54 -12.32 -6.76 -7.38
N ALA A 55 -12.39 -7.07 -6.09
CA ALA A 55 -11.97 -6.14 -5.05
C ALA A 55 -10.45 -6.13 -4.90
N SER A 56 -9.91 -4.96 -4.55
CA SER A 56 -8.45 -4.74 -4.48
C SER A 56 -8.04 -4.10 -3.16
N TRP A 57 -6.89 -4.53 -2.64
CA TRP A 57 -6.24 -3.98 -1.45
C TRP A 57 -4.74 -3.81 -1.69
N VAL A 58 -4.08 -3.16 -0.75
CA VAL A 58 -2.61 -3.10 -0.68
C VAL A 58 -2.15 -3.76 0.60
N LEU A 59 -1.28 -4.75 0.47
CA LEU A 59 -0.55 -5.38 1.57
C LEU A 59 0.85 -4.79 1.62
N ARG A 60 1.28 -4.31 2.80
CA ARG A 60 2.62 -3.76 3.01
C ARG A 60 3.32 -4.47 4.16
N ARG A 61 4.57 -4.87 3.91
CA ARG A 61 5.41 -5.58 4.87
C ARG A 61 6.87 -5.08 4.83
N PRO A 62 7.69 -5.36 5.85
CA PRO A 62 9.13 -5.10 5.81
C PRO A 62 9.79 -5.83 4.63
N PRO A 63 10.96 -5.37 4.15
CA PRO A 63 11.75 -6.10 3.17
C PRO A 63 12.19 -7.45 3.73
N MET A 64 12.59 -8.35 2.83
CA MET A 64 13.16 -9.64 3.23
C MET A 64 14.60 -9.47 3.73
N GLY A 65 15.00 -10.27 4.72
CA GLY A 65 16.34 -10.27 5.29
C GLY A 65 16.48 -9.44 6.57
N HIS A 66 17.71 -9.16 6.97
CA HIS A 66 17.99 -8.40 8.19
C HIS A 66 17.63 -6.92 8.03
N VAL A 67 16.62 -6.49 8.79
CA VAL A 67 16.18 -5.09 8.85
C VAL A 67 16.30 -4.56 10.27
N LEU A 68 16.64 -3.28 10.39
CA LEU A 68 16.54 -2.58 11.67
C LEU A 68 15.07 -2.50 12.06
N ALA A 69 14.70 -3.11 13.18
CA ALA A 69 13.31 -3.22 13.64
C ALA A 69 12.61 -1.85 13.78
N THR A 70 13.36 -0.80 14.06
CA THR A 70 12.82 0.57 14.18
C THR A 70 12.57 1.28 12.84
N ALA A 71 13.23 0.85 11.77
CA ALA A 71 13.09 1.47 10.46
C ALA A 71 11.86 1.00 9.69
N HIS A 72 11.36 -0.21 10.00
CA HIS A 72 10.28 -0.87 9.27
C HIS A 72 9.15 -1.32 10.22
N ASP A 73 8.70 -0.41 11.09
CA ASP A 73 7.63 -0.67 12.05
C ASP A 73 6.26 -0.56 11.38
N MET A 74 5.72 -1.71 10.96
CA MET A 74 4.39 -1.81 10.33
C MET A 74 3.27 -1.38 11.27
N GLY A 75 3.44 -1.61 12.58
CA GLY A 75 2.48 -1.16 13.58
C GLY A 75 2.39 0.35 13.65
N ARG A 76 3.53 1.05 13.57
CA ARG A 76 3.57 2.52 13.53
C ARG A 76 2.93 3.06 12.25
N GLU A 77 3.28 2.50 11.09
CA GLU A 77 2.70 2.92 9.82
C GLU A 77 1.17 2.75 9.81
N HIS A 78 0.69 1.57 10.21
CA HIS A 78 -0.74 1.30 10.32
C HIS A 78 -1.46 2.26 11.27
N ARG A 79 -0.90 2.51 12.48
CA ARG A 79 -1.50 3.44 13.46
C ARG A 79 -1.61 4.86 12.90
N ILE A 80 -0.58 5.35 12.21
CA ILE A 80 -0.59 6.69 11.61
C ILE A 80 -1.70 6.78 10.55
N ILE A 81 -1.79 5.82 9.64
CA ILE A 81 -2.83 5.81 8.60
C ILE A 81 -4.22 5.74 9.24
N ALA A 82 -4.41 4.87 10.23
CA ALA A 82 -5.69 4.74 10.93
C ALA A 82 -6.09 6.03 11.69
N ALA A 83 -5.13 6.70 12.32
CA ALA A 83 -5.37 7.95 13.02
C ALA A 83 -5.71 9.12 12.07
N LEU A 84 -5.19 9.10 10.84
CA LEU A 84 -5.45 10.12 9.83
C LEU A 84 -6.78 9.88 9.08
N ALA A 85 -7.30 8.67 9.04
CA ALA A 85 -8.50 8.30 8.29
C ALA A 85 -9.76 9.17 8.60
N PRO A 86 -10.03 9.59 9.86
CA PRO A 86 -11.17 10.47 10.17
C PRO A 86 -10.91 11.96 9.89
N THR A 87 -9.75 12.33 9.35
CA THR A 87 -9.35 13.72 9.09
C THR A 87 -9.53 14.09 7.62
N ASP A 88 -9.20 15.32 7.26
CA ASP A 88 -9.18 15.80 5.87
C ASP A 88 -7.85 15.51 5.15
N VAL A 89 -6.91 14.83 5.80
CA VAL A 89 -5.65 14.40 5.19
C VAL A 89 -5.93 13.20 4.27
N PRO A 90 -5.55 13.27 2.98
CA PRO A 90 -5.82 12.18 2.04
C PRO A 90 -4.89 10.99 2.31
N VAL A 91 -5.42 9.95 2.94
CA VAL A 91 -4.74 8.67 3.20
C VAL A 91 -5.63 7.51 2.80
N PRO A 92 -5.07 6.36 2.40
CA PRO A 92 -5.86 5.16 2.19
C PRO A 92 -6.46 4.70 3.52
N ARG A 93 -7.65 4.11 3.49
CA ARG A 93 -8.28 3.54 4.68
C ARG A 93 -7.47 2.33 5.16
N ALA A 94 -7.07 2.33 6.42
CA ALA A 94 -6.49 1.16 7.08
C ALA A 94 -7.55 0.06 7.20
N VAL A 95 -7.22 -1.16 6.78
CA VAL A 95 -8.13 -2.32 6.80
C VAL A 95 -7.81 -3.21 8.00
N GLY A 96 -6.53 -3.55 8.20
CA GLY A 96 -6.11 -4.37 9.31
C GLY A 96 -4.59 -4.56 9.37
N ILE A 97 -4.14 -5.13 10.47
CA ILE A 97 -2.72 -5.45 10.71
C ILE A 97 -2.60 -6.89 11.23
N CYS A 98 -1.63 -7.62 10.72
CA CYS A 98 -1.20 -8.92 11.23
C CYS A 98 0.17 -8.78 11.88
N THR A 99 0.29 -9.14 13.15
CA THR A 99 1.55 -9.16 13.88
C THR A 99 2.05 -10.55 14.18
N ASP A 100 1.28 -11.58 13.79
CA ASP A 100 1.62 -12.98 14.00
C ASP A 100 2.66 -13.43 12.95
N PRO A 101 3.88 -13.80 13.37
CA PRO A 101 4.91 -14.26 12.46
C PRO A 101 4.59 -15.61 11.79
N GLU A 102 3.71 -16.43 12.39
CA GLU A 102 3.30 -17.71 11.81
C GLU A 102 2.51 -17.55 10.50
N VAL A 103 1.91 -16.36 10.28
CA VAL A 103 1.15 -16.07 9.07
C VAL A 103 2.05 -15.72 7.88
N ASN A 104 3.10 -14.92 8.10
CA ASN A 104 3.92 -14.40 6.98
C ASN A 104 5.37 -14.07 7.35
N ASP A 105 5.99 -14.76 8.32
CA ASP A 105 7.36 -14.56 8.84
C ASP A 105 7.66 -13.13 9.33
N ALA A 106 6.80 -12.17 9.06
CA ALA A 106 6.96 -10.78 9.44
C ALA A 106 5.58 -10.11 9.55
N PRO A 107 5.44 -9.07 10.40
CA PRO A 107 4.22 -8.29 10.45
C PRO A 107 3.92 -7.63 9.11
N PHE A 108 2.64 -7.53 8.79
CA PHE A 108 2.17 -6.78 7.63
C PHE A 108 0.87 -6.03 7.97
N TYR A 109 0.57 -4.99 7.21
CA TYR A 109 -0.75 -4.38 7.28
C TYR A 109 -1.39 -4.29 5.91
N VAL A 110 -2.71 -4.18 5.93
CA VAL A 110 -3.56 -4.08 4.75
C VAL A 110 -4.27 -2.74 4.77
N MET A 111 -4.29 -2.09 3.62
CA MET A 111 -4.99 -0.83 3.40
C MET A 111 -5.78 -0.88 2.08
N GLU A 112 -6.67 0.07 1.90
CA GLU A 112 -7.39 0.29 0.67
C GLU A 112 -6.45 0.50 -0.52
N HIS A 113 -6.78 -0.11 -1.66
CA HIS A 113 -6.12 0.20 -2.92
C HIS A 113 -6.73 1.47 -3.51
N ILE A 114 -5.89 2.47 -3.75
CA ILE A 114 -6.30 3.72 -4.41
C ILE A 114 -5.89 3.63 -5.88
N GLU A 115 -6.88 3.72 -6.76
CA GLU A 115 -6.62 3.80 -8.20
C GLU A 115 -5.92 5.11 -8.53
N GLY A 116 -4.83 5.03 -9.31
CA GLY A 116 -4.08 6.21 -9.70
C GLY A 116 -2.78 5.89 -10.40
N GLN A 117 -2.09 6.92 -10.82
CA GLN A 117 -0.78 6.83 -11.45
C GLN A 117 0.27 7.41 -10.51
N ILE A 118 1.39 6.72 -10.39
CA ILE A 118 2.54 7.14 -9.58
C ILE A 118 3.58 7.76 -10.50
N PRO A 119 4.02 9.01 -10.25
CA PRO A 119 5.14 9.60 -10.98
C PRO A 119 6.39 8.73 -10.85
N SER A 120 7.00 8.38 -11.98
CA SER A 120 8.19 7.53 -11.98
C SER A 120 9.46 8.30 -11.60
N ASP A 121 10.35 7.64 -10.84
CA ASP A 121 11.69 8.14 -10.57
C ASP A 121 12.70 7.67 -11.63
N ASN A 122 12.39 6.58 -12.35
CA ASN A 122 13.26 6.02 -13.38
C ASN A 122 12.41 5.41 -14.54
N PRO A 123 12.41 6.04 -15.72
CA PRO A 123 12.97 7.37 -16.01
C PRO A 123 12.25 8.46 -15.18
N PRO A 124 12.95 9.59 -14.91
CA PRO A 124 12.36 10.66 -14.09
C PRO A 124 11.08 11.22 -14.72
N TYR A 125 10.05 11.47 -13.94
CA TYR A 125 8.74 11.96 -14.36
C TYR A 125 8.74 13.24 -15.23
N PRO A 126 9.75 14.14 -15.20
CA PRO A 126 9.82 15.27 -16.13
C PRO A 126 10.22 14.88 -17.55
N THR A 127 10.81 13.69 -17.74
CA THR A 127 11.31 13.23 -19.04
C THR A 127 10.36 12.28 -19.76
N GLU A 128 9.53 11.56 -19.01
CA GLU A 128 8.60 10.56 -19.56
C GLU A 128 7.38 10.39 -18.66
N GLY A 129 6.27 9.93 -19.25
CA GLY A 129 5.03 9.56 -18.57
C GLY A 129 4.04 10.71 -18.37
N PHE A 130 2.96 10.43 -17.64
CA PHE A 130 1.79 11.28 -17.57
C PHE A 130 2.06 12.70 -17.07
N VAL A 131 3.05 12.90 -16.18
CA VAL A 131 3.41 14.23 -15.68
C VAL A 131 4.05 15.08 -16.77
N LYS A 132 4.92 14.49 -17.60
CA LYS A 132 5.52 15.17 -18.77
C LYS A 132 4.43 15.53 -19.78
N ASP A 133 3.53 14.60 -20.05
CA ASP A 133 2.50 14.75 -21.08
C ASP A 133 1.36 15.69 -20.64
N ALA A 134 1.25 15.95 -19.34
CA ALA A 134 0.26 16.87 -18.78
C ALA A 134 0.46 18.31 -19.26
N SER A 135 -0.64 19.03 -19.46
CA SER A 135 -0.61 20.46 -19.74
C SER A 135 -0.02 21.27 -18.56
N PRO A 136 0.44 22.50 -18.78
CA PRO A 136 0.91 23.37 -17.71
C PRO A 136 -0.09 23.53 -16.56
N ALA A 137 -1.37 23.69 -16.88
CA ALA A 137 -2.42 23.83 -15.87
C ALA A 137 -2.63 22.54 -15.05
N GLN A 138 -2.52 21.35 -15.69
CA GLN A 138 -2.60 20.08 -14.97
C GLN A 138 -1.40 19.86 -14.04
N ARG A 139 -0.20 20.21 -14.48
CA ARG A 139 1.02 20.15 -13.63
C ARG A 139 0.91 21.10 -12.44
N GLU A 140 0.41 22.31 -12.66
CA GLU A 140 0.15 23.27 -11.58
C GLU A 140 -0.87 22.73 -10.58
N ALA A 141 -1.97 22.16 -11.06
CA ALA A 141 -2.99 21.55 -10.20
C ALA A 141 -2.44 20.37 -9.38
N MET A 142 -1.62 19.51 -9.98
CA MET A 142 -0.95 18.40 -9.26
C MET A 142 -0.02 18.94 -8.16
N TRP A 143 0.75 19.98 -8.46
CA TRP A 143 1.64 20.61 -7.50
C TRP A 143 0.87 21.19 -6.30
N TRP A 144 -0.18 21.97 -6.57
CA TRP A 144 -1.00 22.58 -5.53
C TRP A 144 -1.72 21.53 -4.68
N SER A 145 -2.24 20.45 -5.30
CA SER A 145 -2.89 19.37 -4.54
C SER A 145 -1.96 18.70 -3.54
N GLY A 146 -0.68 18.51 -3.92
CA GLY A 146 0.33 17.97 -3.01
C GLY A 146 0.66 18.92 -1.85
N LEU A 147 0.80 20.22 -2.12
CA LEU A 147 1.01 21.24 -1.09
C LEU A 147 -0.18 21.36 -0.15
N GLU A 148 -1.41 21.27 -0.65
CA GLU A 148 -2.62 21.28 0.16
C GLU A 148 -2.70 20.07 1.09
N ALA A 149 -2.39 18.87 0.59
CA ALA A 149 -2.34 17.66 1.41
C ALA A 149 -1.33 17.80 2.56
N MET A 150 -0.14 18.32 2.26
CA MET A 150 0.90 18.58 3.28
C MET A 150 0.45 19.67 4.27
N ALA A 151 -0.23 20.73 3.81
CA ALA A 151 -0.76 21.77 4.68
C ALA A 151 -1.85 21.26 5.61
N ARG A 152 -2.72 20.33 5.17
CA ARG A 152 -3.71 19.65 6.01
C ARG A 152 -3.01 18.85 7.11
N LEU A 153 -2.01 18.05 6.75
CA LEU A 153 -1.22 17.29 7.72
C LEU A 153 -0.55 18.22 8.77
N HIS A 154 0.04 19.33 8.35
CA HIS A 154 0.70 20.28 9.28
C HIS A 154 -0.27 21.03 10.20
N ARG A 155 -1.53 21.19 9.80
CA ARG A 155 -2.56 21.80 10.66
C ARG A 155 -3.20 20.82 11.64
N LEU A 156 -2.92 19.53 11.49
CA LEU A 156 -3.51 18.51 12.34
C LEU A 156 -3.07 18.69 13.81
N ASP A 157 -4.04 18.66 14.71
CA ASP A 157 -3.76 18.53 16.14
C ASP A 157 -3.42 17.07 16.45
N TRP A 158 -2.14 16.74 16.33
CA TRP A 158 -1.63 15.38 16.52
C TRP A 158 -1.94 14.80 17.91
N LYS A 159 -2.13 15.67 18.94
CA LYS A 159 -2.49 15.23 20.30
C LYS A 159 -3.93 14.70 20.37
N LYS A 160 -4.80 15.14 19.45
CA LYS A 160 -6.16 14.64 19.33
C LYS A 160 -6.31 13.49 18.37
N ALA A 161 -5.34 13.33 17.48
CA ALA A 161 -5.37 12.26 16.48
C ALA A 161 -4.92 10.90 17.04
N GLY A 162 -4.22 10.83 18.19
CA GLY A 162 -3.81 9.60 18.88
C GLY A 162 -2.31 9.38 18.94
#